data_27c7e73918665d6bf1e2805a679dc9c1
#
_entry.id   27c7e73918665d6bf1e2805a679dc9c1
#
_cell.length_a   1.000
_cell.length_b   1.000
_cell.length_c   1.000
_cell.angle_alpha   90.00
_cell.angle_beta   90.00
_cell.angle_gamma   90.00
#
_symmetry.space_group_name_H-M   'P 1'
#
loop_
_entity.id
_entity.type
_entity.pdbx_description
1 polymer ?
#
loop_
_entity_poly.entity_id
_entity_poly.type
_entity_poly.pdbx_seq_one_letter_code
_entity_poly.pdbx_strand_id
1 'polypeptide(L)'
;GDEALFLLQGSEAQMQAALARTPELIEPGLTVLNRELLVGVGGIDLYARDSQGRFVVVELKRGKAGHEAVHQLARYVQAVREQVPGPVRGVLAAPDITVPALKVAQASGLEYVKVEALPQVPEEALQPTLF
;
A
#
# COMPACT_ATOMS: atom_id res chain seq x y z
N GLY A 1 -5.19 21.49 1.04
CA GLY A 1 -4.22 21.63 2.10
C GLY A 1 -2.90 20.96 1.76
N ASP A 2 -2.05 20.91 2.73
CA ASP A 2 -0.70 20.40 2.52
C ASP A 2 -0.70 18.92 2.16
N GLU A 3 -1.65 18.15 2.72
CA GLU A 3 -1.76 16.73 2.40
C GLU A 3 -2.18 16.54 0.94
N ALA A 4 -3.11 17.35 0.47
CA ALA A 4 -3.54 17.28 -0.92
C ALA A 4 -2.39 17.66 -1.85
N LEU A 5 -1.62 18.68 -1.48
CA LEU A 5 -0.47 19.09 -2.26
C LEU A 5 0.57 17.98 -2.30
N PHE A 6 0.83 17.34 -1.18
CA PHE A 6 1.76 16.21 -1.12
C PHE A 6 1.31 15.09 -2.05
N LEU A 7 0.04 14.71 -1.99
CA LEU A 7 -0.50 13.64 -2.83
C LEU A 7 -0.44 13.99 -4.30
N LEU A 8 -0.70 15.26 -4.66
CA LEU A 8 -0.67 15.69 -6.05
C LEU A 8 0.75 15.78 -6.60
N GLN A 9 1.69 16.22 -5.79
CA GLN A 9 3.08 16.39 -6.21
C GLN A 9 3.94 15.18 -5.97
N GLY A 10 3.56 14.35 -4.99
CA GLY A 10 4.33 13.18 -4.66
C GLY A 10 4.14 12.07 -5.67
N SER A 11 5.18 11.30 -5.89
CA SER A 11 5.11 10.09 -6.71
C SER A 11 4.61 8.93 -5.86
N GLU A 12 4.25 7.83 -6.53
CA GLU A 12 3.93 6.60 -5.81
C GLU A 12 5.13 6.13 -4.98
N ALA A 13 6.35 6.38 -5.47
CA ALA A 13 7.55 6.05 -4.72
C ALA A 13 7.65 6.85 -3.41
N GLN A 14 7.27 8.13 -3.45
CA GLN A 14 7.25 8.96 -2.24
C GLN A 14 6.18 8.51 -1.26
N MET A 15 5.01 8.15 -1.75
CA MET A 15 3.93 7.60 -0.95
C MET A 15 4.38 6.28 -0.30
N GLN A 16 5.00 5.41 -1.08
CA GLN A 16 5.52 4.14 -0.59
C GLN A 16 6.54 4.38 0.53
N ALA A 17 7.48 5.31 0.32
CA ALA A 17 8.48 5.64 1.33
C ALA A 17 7.84 6.17 2.61
N ALA A 18 6.84 7.03 2.49
CA ALA A 18 6.15 7.59 3.64
C ALA A 18 5.41 6.51 4.44
N LEU A 19 4.68 5.64 3.76
CA LEU A 19 3.93 4.57 4.42
C LEU A 19 4.85 3.49 4.97
N ALA A 20 6.00 3.27 4.35
CA ALA A 20 6.98 2.34 4.90
C ALA A 20 7.56 2.86 6.21
N ARG A 21 7.71 4.18 6.36
CA ARG A 21 8.18 4.79 7.61
C ARG A 21 7.09 4.86 8.67
N THR A 22 5.83 4.95 8.25
CA THR A 22 4.70 5.10 9.16
C THR A 22 3.61 4.10 8.81
N PRO A 23 3.90 2.79 8.93
CA PRO A 23 2.95 1.75 8.50
C PRO A 23 1.68 1.72 9.35
N GLU A 24 1.68 2.32 10.53
CA GLU A 24 0.48 2.44 11.37
C GLU A 24 -0.62 3.25 10.70
N LEU A 25 -0.31 4.03 9.67
CA LEU A 25 -1.34 4.71 8.89
C LEU A 25 -2.14 3.73 8.04
N ILE A 26 -1.57 2.57 7.75
CA ILE A 26 -2.29 1.50 7.08
C ILE A 26 -3.04 0.68 8.12
N GLU A 27 -2.32 0.24 9.15
CA GLU A 27 -2.89 -0.61 10.19
C GLU A 27 -1.98 -0.61 11.41
N PRO A 28 -2.54 -0.48 12.62
CA PRO A 28 -1.74 -0.59 13.84
C PRO A 28 -1.03 -1.95 13.91
N GLY A 29 0.22 -1.94 14.30
CA GLY A 29 0.99 -3.17 14.48
C GLY A 29 1.58 -3.76 13.21
N LEU A 30 1.43 -3.06 12.09
CA LEU A 30 1.99 -3.52 10.82
C LEU A 30 3.49 -3.26 10.78
N THR A 31 4.25 -4.26 10.36
CA THR A 31 5.71 -4.15 10.15
C THR A 31 6.02 -4.36 8.68
N VAL A 32 6.64 -3.38 8.06
CA VAL A 32 7.03 -3.49 6.66
C VAL A 32 8.33 -4.29 6.57
N LEU A 33 8.30 -5.34 5.77
CA LEU A 33 9.44 -6.23 5.56
C LEU A 33 10.23 -5.83 4.32
N ASN A 34 9.53 -5.50 3.24
CA ASN A 34 10.15 -5.14 1.96
C ASN A 34 9.34 -4.06 1.26
N ARG A 35 10.03 -3.24 0.50
CA ARG A 35 9.45 -2.32 -0.46
C ARG A 35 9.74 -2.85 -1.84
N GLU A 36 8.75 -2.77 -2.74
CA GLU A 36 8.91 -3.22 -4.13
C GLU A 36 9.44 -4.64 -4.24
N LEU A 37 8.86 -5.54 -3.45
CA LEU A 37 9.24 -6.95 -3.51
C LEU A 37 8.82 -7.52 -4.87
N LEU A 38 9.79 -8.00 -5.63
CA LEU A 38 9.52 -8.58 -6.94
C LEU A 38 8.97 -10.00 -6.80
N VAL A 39 7.87 -10.23 -7.49
CA VAL A 39 7.28 -11.57 -7.64
C VAL A 39 7.10 -11.81 -9.14
N GLY A 40 6.74 -13.01 -9.54
CA GLY A 40 6.67 -13.37 -10.96
C GLY A 40 5.75 -12.47 -11.80
N VAL A 41 4.76 -11.83 -11.18
CA VAL A 41 3.78 -11.00 -11.89
C VAL A 41 4.04 -9.50 -11.73
N GLY A 42 5.10 -9.10 -11.05
CA GLY A 42 5.44 -7.68 -10.89
C GLY A 42 6.00 -7.37 -9.51
N GLY A 43 5.97 -6.10 -9.12
CA GLY A 43 6.50 -5.64 -7.86
C GLY A 43 5.39 -5.29 -6.86
N ILE A 44 5.47 -5.88 -5.68
CA ILE A 44 4.57 -5.57 -4.56
C ILE A 44 5.06 -4.27 -3.93
N ASP A 45 4.15 -3.29 -3.79
CA ASP A 45 4.53 -1.99 -3.25
C ASP A 45 5.09 -2.09 -1.83
N LEU A 46 4.36 -2.73 -0.93
CA LEU A 46 4.83 -3.02 0.42
C LEU A 46 4.47 -4.45 0.78
N TYR A 47 5.46 -5.16 1.29
CA TYR A 47 5.28 -6.50 1.81
C TYR A 47 5.48 -6.42 3.31
N ALA A 48 4.51 -6.89 4.08
CA ALA A 48 4.47 -6.61 5.50
C ALA A 48 4.00 -7.82 6.30
N ARG A 49 4.07 -7.67 7.60
CA ARG A 49 3.56 -8.66 8.54
C ARG A 49 2.70 -7.94 9.57
N ASP A 50 1.53 -8.47 9.87
CA ASP A 50 0.66 -7.85 10.86
C ASP A 50 1.02 -8.28 12.28
N SER A 51 0.30 -7.74 13.27
CA SER A 51 0.58 -8.01 14.68
C SER A 51 0.34 -9.47 15.06
N GLN A 52 -0.36 -10.23 14.24
CA GLN A 52 -0.61 -11.66 14.47
C GLN A 52 0.35 -12.54 13.67
N GLY A 53 1.31 -11.95 13.00
CA GLY A 53 2.31 -12.67 12.24
C GLY A 53 1.87 -13.07 10.84
N ARG A 54 0.72 -12.62 10.37
CA ARG A 54 0.26 -12.93 9.01
C ARG A 54 0.96 -12.04 8.01
N PHE A 55 1.23 -12.57 6.83
CA PHE A 55 1.79 -11.75 5.75
C PHE A 55 0.72 -10.87 5.14
N VAL A 56 1.10 -9.66 4.78
CA VAL A 56 0.21 -8.66 4.22
C VAL A 56 0.84 -8.07 2.97
N VAL A 57 0.12 -8.19 1.86
CA VAL A 57 0.52 -7.58 0.59
C VAL A 57 -0.23 -6.26 0.47
N VAL A 58 0.47 -5.16 0.29
CA VAL A 58 -0.15 -3.84 0.20
C VAL A 58 0.09 -3.27 -1.18
N GLU A 59 -0.99 -2.89 -1.85
CA GLU A 59 -0.97 -2.15 -3.10
C GLU A 59 -1.31 -0.69 -2.80
N LEU A 60 -0.52 0.23 -3.32
CA LEU A 60 -0.69 1.66 -3.08
C LEU A 60 -1.19 2.36 -4.33
N LYS A 61 -2.13 3.28 -4.16
CA LYS A 61 -2.55 4.19 -5.22
C LYS A 61 -2.61 5.60 -4.67
N ARG A 62 -2.10 6.55 -5.41
CA ARG A 62 -2.12 7.96 -5.02
C ARG A 62 -3.49 8.59 -5.22
N GLY A 63 -4.23 8.09 -6.19
CA GLY A 63 -5.53 8.60 -6.53
C GLY A 63 -6.62 7.60 -6.24
N LYS A 64 -7.78 7.82 -6.85
CA LYS A 64 -8.94 6.95 -6.69
C LYS A 64 -8.65 5.59 -7.32
N ALA A 65 -8.67 4.55 -6.52
CA ALA A 65 -8.41 3.20 -6.99
C ALA A 65 -9.63 2.63 -7.73
N GLY A 66 -9.37 1.90 -8.81
CA GLY A 66 -10.40 1.23 -9.59
C GLY A 66 -10.14 -0.27 -9.67
N HIS A 67 -10.85 -0.92 -10.57
CA HIS A 67 -10.77 -2.36 -10.76
C HIS A 67 -9.36 -2.87 -10.99
N GLU A 68 -8.55 -2.13 -11.75
CA GLU A 68 -7.20 -2.58 -12.09
C GLU A 68 -6.34 -2.76 -10.85
N ALA A 69 -6.47 -1.85 -9.88
CA ALA A 69 -5.70 -1.96 -8.65
C ALA A 69 -6.14 -3.18 -7.84
N VAL A 70 -7.43 -3.46 -7.81
CA VAL A 70 -7.96 -4.64 -7.11
C VAL A 70 -7.46 -5.92 -7.76
N HIS A 71 -7.50 -5.99 -9.09
CA HIS A 71 -7.01 -7.17 -9.82
C HIS A 71 -5.52 -7.37 -9.64
N GLN A 72 -4.76 -6.28 -9.63
CA GLN A 72 -3.33 -6.33 -9.40
C GLN A 72 -3.03 -6.88 -8.02
N LEU A 73 -3.72 -6.37 -7.01
CA LEU A 73 -3.56 -6.85 -5.64
C LEU A 73 -3.90 -8.34 -5.54
N ALA A 74 -4.99 -8.77 -6.17
CA ALA A 74 -5.39 -10.18 -6.15
C ALA A 74 -4.29 -11.08 -6.74
N ARG A 75 -3.67 -10.65 -7.84
CA ARG A 75 -2.58 -11.40 -8.45
C ARG A 75 -1.37 -11.50 -7.53
N TYR A 76 -1.03 -10.41 -6.85
CA TYR A 76 0.10 -10.41 -5.92
C TYR A 76 -0.16 -11.30 -4.72
N VAL A 77 -1.36 -11.24 -4.16
CA VAL A 77 -1.74 -12.09 -3.03
C VAL A 77 -1.62 -13.56 -3.42
N GLN A 78 -2.11 -13.92 -4.61
CA GLN A 78 -2.03 -15.29 -5.07
C GLN A 78 -0.58 -15.74 -5.25
N ALA A 79 0.26 -14.89 -5.82
CA ALA A 79 1.68 -15.21 -6.01
C ALA A 79 2.39 -15.46 -4.68
N VAL A 80 2.08 -14.66 -3.66
CA VAL A 80 2.67 -14.85 -2.34
C VAL A 80 2.14 -16.12 -1.68
N ARG A 81 0.84 -16.38 -1.81
CA ARG A 81 0.23 -17.61 -1.25
C ARG A 81 0.90 -18.88 -1.74
N GLU A 82 1.40 -18.85 -2.97
CA GLU A 82 2.08 -20.01 -3.53
C GLU A 82 3.47 -20.23 -2.94
N GLN A 83 4.01 -19.24 -2.27
CA GLN A 83 5.39 -19.28 -1.80
C GLN A 83 5.55 -19.34 -0.29
N VAL A 84 4.52 -18.98 0.47
CA VAL A 84 4.62 -18.93 1.92
C VAL A 84 3.56 -19.82 2.55
N PRO A 85 3.85 -20.41 3.71
CA PRO A 85 2.84 -21.13 4.45
C PRO A 85 1.95 -20.17 5.22
N GLY A 86 0.69 -20.51 5.35
CA GLY A 86 -0.23 -19.73 6.16
C GLY A 86 -0.97 -18.65 5.39
N PRO A 87 -1.81 -17.90 6.10
CA PRO A 87 -2.68 -16.92 5.46
C PRO A 87 -1.92 -15.69 4.96
N VAL A 88 -2.38 -15.16 3.83
CA VAL A 88 -1.86 -13.94 3.24
C VAL A 88 -3.03 -12.99 3.06
N ARG A 89 -2.90 -11.79 3.60
CA ARG A 89 -3.90 -10.74 3.47
C ARG A 89 -3.51 -9.80 2.33
N GLY A 90 -4.50 -9.24 1.67
CA GLY A 90 -4.27 -8.20 0.67
C GLY A 90 -4.96 -6.91 1.08
N VAL A 91 -4.23 -5.82 1.07
CA VAL A 91 -4.72 -4.50 1.45
C VAL A 91 -4.44 -3.51 0.33
N LEU A 92 -5.47 -2.82 -0.11
CA LEU A 92 -5.36 -1.71 -1.06
C LEU A 92 -5.43 -0.41 -0.27
N ALA A 93 -4.37 0.36 -0.29
CA ALA A 93 -4.28 1.64 0.41
C ALA A 93 -4.31 2.78 -0.60
N ALA A 94 -5.32 3.63 -0.51
CA ALA A 94 -5.53 4.72 -1.44
C ALA A 94 -6.41 5.79 -0.79
N PRO A 95 -6.37 7.04 -1.29
CA PRO A 95 -7.22 8.09 -0.73
C PRO A 95 -8.71 7.86 -1.02
N ASP A 96 -9.03 7.10 -2.06
CA ASP A 96 -10.41 6.81 -2.43
C ASP A 96 -10.46 5.54 -3.27
N ILE A 97 -11.65 5.00 -3.45
CA ILE A 97 -11.88 3.80 -4.25
C ILE A 97 -13.25 3.91 -4.90
N THR A 98 -13.39 3.43 -6.14
CA THR A 98 -14.70 3.40 -6.78
C THR A 98 -15.60 2.39 -6.08
N VAL A 99 -16.90 2.64 -6.08
CA VAL A 99 -17.86 1.72 -5.47
C VAL A 99 -17.79 0.33 -6.10
N PRO A 100 -17.76 0.19 -7.43
CA PRO A 100 -17.62 -1.15 -8.01
C PRO A 100 -16.33 -1.85 -7.61
N ALA A 101 -15.21 -1.12 -7.55
CA ALA A 101 -13.94 -1.72 -7.15
C ALA A 101 -13.97 -2.19 -5.69
N LEU A 102 -14.61 -1.40 -4.82
CA LEU A 102 -14.77 -1.80 -3.42
C LEU A 102 -15.57 -3.09 -3.29
N LYS A 103 -16.64 -3.22 -4.07
CA LYS A 103 -17.44 -4.44 -4.08
C LYS A 103 -16.65 -5.64 -4.53
N VAL A 104 -15.85 -5.48 -5.57
CA VAL A 104 -14.98 -6.57 -6.07
C VAL A 104 -13.94 -6.95 -5.02
N ALA A 105 -13.33 -5.95 -4.38
CA ALA A 105 -12.34 -6.21 -3.33
C ALA A 105 -12.97 -7.02 -2.19
N GLN A 106 -14.12 -6.60 -1.71
CA GLN A 106 -14.81 -7.28 -0.63
C GLN A 106 -15.20 -8.71 -1.01
N ALA A 107 -15.71 -8.89 -2.22
CA ALA A 107 -16.07 -10.22 -2.72
C ALA A 107 -14.86 -11.13 -2.87
N SER A 108 -13.70 -10.56 -3.09
CA SER A 108 -12.44 -11.31 -3.25
C SER A 108 -11.68 -11.50 -1.94
N GLY A 109 -12.24 -11.06 -0.83
CA GLY A 109 -11.56 -11.17 0.46
C GLY A 109 -10.41 -10.20 0.64
N LEU A 110 -10.37 -9.13 -0.16
CA LEU A 110 -9.36 -8.10 -0.05
C LEU A 110 -9.87 -6.92 0.76
N GLU A 111 -8.96 -6.15 1.33
CA GLU A 111 -9.29 -5.06 2.23
C GLU A 111 -8.93 -3.73 1.60
N TYR A 112 -9.69 -2.71 1.91
CA TYR A 112 -9.39 -1.34 1.51
C TYR A 112 -9.14 -0.48 2.74
N VAL A 113 -8.05 0.27 2.71
CA VAL A 113 -7.73 1.23 3.75
C VAL A 113 -7.60 2.61 3.11
N LYS A 114 -8.35 3.56 3.64
CA LYS A 114 -8.28 4.93 3.18
C LYS A 114 -7.06 5.62 3.81
N VAL A 115 -6.19 6.16 2.96
CA VAL A 115 -5.04 6.92 3.41
C VAL A 115 -5.21 8.34 2.89
N GLU A 116 -5.76 9.22 3.74
CA GLU A 116 -6.03 10.60 3.33
C GLU A 116 -4.89 11.54 3.60
N ALA A 117 -4.30 11.39 4.77
CA ALA A 117 -3.26 12.30 5.24
C ALA A 117 -1.99 11.51 5.45
N LEU A 118 -1.05 11.70 4.56
CA LEU A 118 0.27 11.14 4.76
C LEU A 118 1.03 12.04 5.72
N PRO A 119 1.96 11.49 6.51
CA PRO A 119 2.77 12.32 7.37
C PRO A 119 3.48 13.36 6.55
N GLN A 120 3.42 14.60 7.01
CA GLN A 120 4.20 15.65 6.38
C GLN A 120 5.67 15.36 6.59
N VAL A 121 6.37 15.21 5.50
CA VAL A 121 7.81 15.05 5.56
C VAL A 121 8.38 16.46 5.56
N PRO A 122 9.23 16.82 6.53
CA PRO A 122 9.85 18.13 6.54
C PRO A 122 10.53 18.41 5.20
N GLU A 123 10.52 19.65 4.79
CA GLU A 123 11.09 20.03 3.52
C GLU A 123 12.53 19.55 3.37
N GLU A 124 13.29 19.62 4.44
CA GLU A 124 14.67 19.15 4.45
C GLU A 124 14.78 17.64 4.17
N ALA A 125 13.75 16.87 4.50
CA ALA A 125 13.76 15.44 4.25
C ALA A 125 13.26 15.10 2.87
N LEU A 126 12.47 15.99 2.25
CA LEU A 126 12.00 15.79 0.89
C LEU A 126 13.04 16.14 -0.13
N GLN A 127 13.86 17.13 0.18
CA GLN A 127 14.90 17.58 -0.73
C GLN A 127 16.17 16.83 -0.39
N PRO A 128 16.84 16.30 -1.40
CA PRO A 128 18.17 15.76 -1.13
C PRO A 128 18.98 16.83 -0.42
N THR A 129 19.59 16.46 0.64
CA THR A 129 20.39 17.40 1.37
C THR A 129 21.48 17.93 0.47
N LEU A 130 21.55 19.20 0.36
CA LEU A 130 22.53 19.82 -0.48
C LEU A 130 23.86 19.94 0.23
N PHE A 131 23.84 19.62 1.44
CA PHE A 131 25.01 19.72 2.29
C PHE A 131 24.82 18.89 3.53
#